data_46e59702741c70e7edcd16f9edc5594d
#
_entry.id   46e59702741c70e7edcd16f9edc5594d
#
_cell.length_a   1.000
_cell.length_b   1.000
_cell.length_c   1.000
_cell.angle_alpha   90.00
_cell.angle_beta   90.00
_cell.angle_gamma   90.00
#
_symmetry.space_group_name_H-M   'P 1'
#
loop_
_entity.id
_entity.type
_entity.pdbx_description
1 polymer ?
#
loop_
_entity_poly.entity_id
_entity_poly.type
_entity_poly.pdbx_seq_one_letter_code
_entity_poly.pdbx_strand_id
1 'polypeptide(L)'
;GLNYTQRNFKLSITNSAINLSDFTAFGMRSYELPLQLLTYVRASENWYLNIAFGISHNVLASDIFSYGEEKNNFYFQNTYRKNGGYSALLANVGMEYRTESKGYYYFGASLHRPWKAIGRIYPEYDDKTNTFNEDKEFYFDMLGNFVTIDFRYFFTK
;
A
#
# COMPACT_ATOMS: atom_id res chain seq x y z
N GLY A 1 -5.57 -2.16 -18.05
CA GLY A 1 -4.26 -2.62 -17.59
C GLY A 1 -4.34 -3.52 -16.37
N LEU A 2 -3.22 -4.09 -16.01
CA LEU A 2 -3.03 -4.85 -14.76
C LEU A 2 -1.83 -4.25 -14.04
N ASN A 3 -2.01 -3.84 -12.79
CA ASN A 3 -0.94 -3.32 -11.96
C ASN A 3 -0.54 -4.35 -10.91
N TYR A 4 0.74 -4.43 -10.63
CA TYR A 4 1.30 -5.16 -9.50
C TYR A 4 1.86 -4.16 -8.50
N THR A 5 1.48 -4.31 -7.23
CA THR A 5 1.96 -3.44 -6.15
C THR A 5 2.50 -4.29 -5.01
N GLN A 6 3.69 -3.97 -4.55
CA GLN A 6 4.26 -4.49 -3.31
C GLN A 6 4.40 -3.34 -2.33
N ARG A 7 3.85 -3.51 -1.13
CA ARG A 7 3.93 -2.55 -0.04
C ARG A 7 4.62 -3.18 1.14
N ASN A 8 5.62 -2.49 1.68
CA ASN A 8 6.35 -2.95 2.85
C ASN A 8 5.86 -2.18 4.07
N PHE A 9 5.60 -2.91 5.13
CA PHE A 9 5.13 -2.40 6.41
C PHE A 9 6.13 -2.74 7.50
N LYS A 10 6.20 -1.87 8.50
CA LYS A 10 6.94 -2.11 9.72
C LYS A 10 5.99 -1.90 10.89
N LEU A 11 5.88 -2.90 11.74
CA LEU A 11 5.12 -2.84 12.97
C LEU A 11 6.10 -2.87 14.14
N SER A 12 6.10 -1.83 14.97
CA SER A 12 7.00 -1.71 16.13
C SER A 12 6.21 -1.85 17.43
N ILE A 13 6.79 -2.53 18.39
CA ILE A 13 6.31 -2.60 19.76
C ILE A 13 7.33 -1.91 20.68
N THR A 14 6.84 -1.13 21.63
CA THR A 14 7.67 -0.51 22.66
C THR A 14 6.96 -0.60 24.00
N ASN A 15 7.64 -1.16 24.99
CA ASN A 15 7.16 -1.21 26.37
C ASN A 15 8.29 -0.72 27.30
N SER A 16 8.16 0.52 27.78
CA SER A 16 9.18 1.14 28.62
C SER A 16 9.29 0.52 30.01
N ALA A 17 8.24 -0.13 30.52
CA ALA A 17 8.26 -0.75 31.82
C ALA A 17 9.23 -1.94 31.92
N ILE A 18 9.46 -2.62 30.80
CA ILE A 18 10.35 -3.78 30.68
C ILE A 18 11.54 -3.52 29.75
N ASN A 19 11.74 -2.26 29.36
CA ASN A 19 12.78 -1.84 28.40
C ASN A 19 12.75 -2.64 27.08
N LEU A 20 11.55 -2.95 26.60
CA LEU A 20 11.32 -3.66 25.34
C LEU A 20 11.20 -2.67 24.18
N SER A 21 11.92 -2.95 23.10
CA SER A 21 11.71 -2.31 21.81
C SER A 21 12.03 -3.33 20.73
N ASP A 22 11.02 -3.74 19.96
CA ASP A 22 11.19 -4.70 18.87
C ASP A 22 10.32 -4.28 17.67
N PHE A 23 10.59 -4.84 16.50
CA PHE A 23 9.78 -4.61 15.33
C PHE A 23 9.71 -5.86 14.44
N THR A 24 8.68 -5.92 13.63
CA THR A 24 8.54 -6.90 12.56
C THR A 24 8.28 -6.19 11.24
N ALA A 25 8.93 -6.64 10.15
CA ALA A 25 8.77 -6.11 8.82
C ALA A 25 8.15 -7.16 7.90
N PHE A 26 7.17 -6.75 7.11
CA PHE A 26 6.47 -7.64 6.18
C PHE A 26 6.06 -6.92 4.91
N GLY A 27 5.91 -7.68 3.82
CA GLY A 27 5.51 -7.18 2.51
C GLY A 27 4.16 -7.73 2.08
N MET A 28 3.27 -6.84 1.65
CA MET A 28 1.98 -7.21 1.06
C MET A 28 2.01 -7.01 -0.44
N ARG A 29 1.58 -8.01 -1.18
CA ARG A 29 1.48 -8.00 -2.65
C ARG A 29 0.02 -7.96 -3.07
N SER A 30 -0.30 -7.10 -4.02
CA SER A 30 -1.63 -7.02 -4.62
C SER A 30 -1.57 -6.86 -6.12
N TYR A 31 -2.56 -7.44 -6.79
CA TYR A 31 -2.82 -7.24 -8.22
C TYR A 31 -4.05 -6.36 -8.35
N GLU A 32 -3.96 -5.33 -9.18
CA GLU A 32 -4.99 -4.31 -9.35
C GLU A 32 -5.47 -4.26 -10.80
N LEU A 33 -6.78 -4.28 -10.98
CA LEU A 33 -7.48 -4.06 -12.23
C LEU A 33 -8.12 -2.66 -12.19
N PRO A 34 -7.48 -1.62 -12.74
CA PRO A 34 -8.00 -0.26 -12.72
C PRO A 34 -8.97 -0.02 -13.88
N LEU A 35 -10.04 0.72 -13.60
CA LEU A 35 -10.93 1.32 -14.57
C LEU A 35 -10.99 2.82 -14.30
N GLN A 36 -10.44 3.64 -15.21
CA GLN A 36 -10.30 5.08 -15.04
C GLN A 36 -10.80 5.85 -16.26
N LEU A 37 -11.42 7.00 -16.00
CA LEU A 37 -11.69 8.03 -16.99
C LEU A 37 -10.51 9.02 -16.98
N LEU A 38 -9.97 9.28 -18.13
CA LEU A 38 -8.88 10.23 -18.35
C LEU A 38 -9.40 11.47 -19.06
N THR A 39 -9.01 12.63 -18.55
CA THR A 39 -9.29 13.92 -19.17
C THR A 39 -7.97 14.64 -19.41
N TYR A 40 -7.80 15.15 -20.62
CA TYR A 40 -6.67 15.96 -21.02
C TYR A 40 -7.12 17.40 -21.25
N VAL A 41 -6.47 18.32 -20.57
CA VAL A 41 -6.68 19.76 -20.78
C VAL A 41 -5.40 20.31 -21.37
N ARG A 42 -5.48 20.89 -22.57
CA ARG A 42 -4.33 21.55 -23.21
C ARG A 42 -4.00 22.84 -22.48
N ALA A 43 -2.81 22.89 -21.87
CA ALA A 43 -2.32 24.07 -21.17
C ALA A 43 -1.49 24.99 -22.07
N SER A 44 -0.73 24.42 -23.02
CA SER A 44 0.03 25.16 -24.05
C SER A 44 0.25 24.27 -25.27
N GLU A 45 1.09 24.68 -26.23
CA GLU A 45 1.35 23.90 -27.45
C GLU A 45 1.78 22.46 -27.16
N ASN A 46 2.67 22.28 -26.18
CA ASN A 46 3.29 21.00 -25.87
C ASN A 46 2.91 20.46 -24.48
N TRP A 47 2.17 21.22 -23.68
CA TRP A 47 1.82 20.85 -22.31
C TRP A 47 0.35 20.50 -22.16
N TYR A 48 0.08 19.37 -21.53
CA TYR A 48 -1.27 18.89 -21.23
C TYR A 48 -1.39 18.55 -19.74
N LEU A 49 -2.43 19.07 -19.12
CA LEU A 49 -2.85 18.60 -17.79
C LEU A 49 -3.62 17.29 -17.98
N ASN A 50 -3.23 16.26 -17.27
CA ASN A 50 -3.87 14.96 -17.26
C ASN A 50 -4.53 14.76 -15.90
N ILE A 51 -5.84 14.53 -15.92
CA ILE A 51 -6.62 14.22 -14.72
C ILE A 51 -7.32 12.90 -14.96
N ALA A 52 -7.13 11.93 -14.08
CA ALA A 52 -7.82 10.68 -14.12
C ALA A 52 -8.53 10.41 -12.81
N PHE A 53 -9.71 9.82 -12.91
CA PHE A 53 -10.52 9.39 -11.80
C PHE A 53 -11.17 8.05 -12.11
N GLY A 54 -11.25 7.17 -11.11
CA GLY A 54 -11.84 5.87 -11.34
C GLY A 54 -11.86 4.98 -10.11
N ILE A 55 -12.09 3.72 -10.39
CA ILE A 55 -12.14 2.65 -9.40
C ILE A 55 -11.18 1.54 -9.80
N SER A 56 -10.74 0.77 -8.82
CA SER A 56 -10.03 -0.48 -9.09
C SER A 56 -10.60 -1.63 -8.29
N HIS A 57 -10.42 -2.83 -8.81
CA HIS A 57 -10.57 -4.06 -8.06
C HIS A 57 -9.19 -4.64 -7.81
N ASN A 58 -8.90 -4.96 -6.54
CA ASN A 58 -7.60 -5.44 -6.09
C ASN A 58 -7.75 -6.83 -5.51
N VAL A 59 -6.81 -7.73 -5.86
CA VAL A 59 -6.70 -9.07 -5.31
C VAL A 59 -5.44 -9.15 -4.46
N LEU A 60 -5.59 -9.54 -3.19
CA LEU A 60 -4.50 -9.77 -2.26
C LEU A 60 -3.95 -11.19 -2.45
N ALA A 61 -2.64 -11.33 -2.59
CA ALA A 61 -2.02 -12.61 -2.93
C ALA A 61 -2.12 -13.62 -1.79
N SER A 62 -1.90 -13.22 -0.52
CA SER A 62 -1.85 -14.13 0.63
C SER A 62 -2.08 -13.41 1.95
N ASP A 63 -2.42 -14.18 2.97
CA ASP A 63 -2.22 -13.79 4.36
C ASP A 63 -0.72 -13.76 4.66
N ILE A 64 -0.31 -12.97 5.66
CA ILE A 64 1.09 -12.71 5.93
C ILE A 64 1.31 -12.85 7.42
N PHE A 65 2.39 -13.54 7.80
CA PHE A 65 2.90 -13.47 9.15
C PHE A 65 4.40 -13.19 9.15
N SER A 66 4.90 -12.58 10.20
CA SER A 66 6.32 -12.30 10.37
C SER A 66 6.70 -12.21 11.85
N TYR A 67 7.96 -12.48 12.14
CA TYR A 67 8.53 -12.48 13.47
C TYR A 67 9.31 -11.19 13.72
N GLY A 68 9.44 -10.83 14.99
CA GLY A 68 10.34 -9.77 15.45
C GLY A 68 11.82 -10.13 15.26
N GLU A 69 12.69 -9.15 15.36
CA GLU A 69 14.13 -9.33 15.18
C GLU A 69 14.86 -9.71 16.48
N GLU A 70 14.31 -9.40 17.63
CA GLU A 70 14.93 -9.74 18.91
C GLU A 70 14.77 -11.22 19.26
N LYS A 71 15.91 -11.90 19.49
CA LYS A 71 15.94 -13.34 19.77
C LYS A 71 15.38 -13.75 21.15
N ASN A 72 15.36 -12.82 22.10
CA ASN A 72 14.96 -13.12 23.49
C ASN A 72 13.47 -12.90 23.75
N ASN A 73 12.81 -12.13 22.91
CA ASN A 73 11.40 -11.82 22.98
C ASN A 73 10.68 -12.47 21.82
N PHE A 74 9.53 -13.02 22.09
CA PHE A 74 8.71 -13.61 21.05
C PHE A 74 7.67 -12.60 20.61
N TYR A 75 8.00 -11.85 19.56
CA TYR A 75 7.08 -10.93 18.91
C TYR A 75 6.79 -11.41 17.52
N PHE A 76 5.52 -11.60 17.18
CA PHE A 76 5.10 -11.93 15.85
C PHE A 76 3.78 -11.22 15.51
N GLN A 77 3.45 -11.19 14.26
CA GLN A 77 2.20 -10.66 13.79
C GLN A 77 1.59 -11.61 12.74
N ASN A 78 0.27 -11.75 12.83
CA ASN A 78 -0.56 -12.36 11.82
C ASN A 78 -1.39 -11.29 11.13
N THR A 79 -1.29 -11.20 9.82
CA THR A 79 -2.13 -10.31 9.03
C THR A 79 -3.07 -11.13 8.16
N TYR A 80 -4.33 -11.11 8.50
CA TYR A 80 -5.37 -11.77 7.73
C TYR A 80 -6.00 -10.80 6.74
N ARG A 81 -6.18 -11.25 5.51
CA ARG A 81 -6.99 -10.56 4.51
C ARG A 81 -8.42 -10.50 5.00
N LYS A 82 -9.04 -9.34 4.97
CA LYS A 82 -10.46 -9.21 5.32
C LYS A 82 -11.37 -9.90 4.31
N ASN A 83 -10.95 -9.87 3.03
CA ASN A 83 -11.52 -10.62 1.90
C ASN A 83 -10.40 -10.89 0.89
N GLY A 84 -10.56 -11.86 0.00
CA GLY A 84 -9.58 -12.16 -1.05
C GLY A 84 -9.35 -11.01 -2.04
N GLY A 85 -10.26 -10.02 -2.08
CA GLY A 85 -10.14 -8.82 -2.89
C GLY A 85 -10.85 -7.63 -2.25
N TYR A 86 -10.53 -6.42 -2.72
CA TYR A 86 -11.16 -5.17 -2.30
C TYR A 86 -11.24 -4.18 -3.45
N SER A 87 -12.17 -3.24 -3.37
CA SER A 87 -12.28 -2.14 -4.31
C SER A 87 -11.71 -0.86 -3.73
N ALA A 88 -11.14 -0.02 -4.58
CA ALA A 88 -10.53 1.24 -4.20
C ALA A 88 -10.91 2.36 -5.17
N LEU A 89 -10.89 3.57 -4.65
CA LEU A 89 -10.95 4.79 -5.42
C LEU A 89 -9.56 5.11 -5.95
N LEU A 90 -9.48 5.51 -7.21
CA LEU A 90 -8.29 5.98 -7.88
C LEU A 90 -8.47 7.43 -8.29
N ALA A 91 -7.47 8.25 -8.03
CA ALA A 91 -7.36 9.58 -8.57
C ALA A 91 -5.92 9.82 -9.02
N ASN A 92 -5.74 10.49 -10.14
CA ASN A 92 -4.43 10.85 -10.65
C ASN A 92 -4.47 12.26 -11.22
N VAL A 93 -3.42 13.02 -10.98
CA VAL A 93 -3.22 14.32 -11.59
C VAL A 93 -1.76 14.46 -11.98
N GLY A 94 -1.51 14.99 -13.16
CA GLY A 94 -0.15 15.20 -13.65
C GLY A 94 -0.11 16.05 -14.90
N MET A 95 1.10 16.27 -15.36
CA MET A 95 1.39 17.03 -16.57
C MET A 95 2.11 16.15 -17.58
N GLU A 96 1.71 16.27 -18.83
CA GLU A 96 2.30 15.58 -19.96
C GLU A 96 2.93 16.62 -20.90
N TYR A 97 4.20 16.41 -21.21
CA TYR A 97 4.94 17.17 -22.20
C TYR A 97 5.10 16.35 -23.46
N ARG A 98 4.53 16.83 -24.57
CA ARG A 98 4.58 16.18 -25.87
C ARG A 98 5.63 16.84 -26.74
N THR A 99 6.57 16.03 -27.23
CA THR A 99 7.55 16.47 -28.23
C THR A 99 7.08 16.03 -29.61
N GLU A 100 7.47 16.75 -30.67
CA GLU A 100 7.10 16.41 -32.04
C GLU A 100 7.68 15.07 -32.54
N SER A 101 8.87 14.68 -32.04
CA SER A 101 9.60 13.53 -32.57
C SER A 101 10.15 12.57 -31.53
N LYS A 102 10.19 12.95 -30.26
CA LYS A 102 10.88 12.17 -29.20
C LYS A 102 9.97 11.45 -28.23
N GLY A 103 8.64 11.51 -28.42
CA GLY A 103 7.67 10.92 -27.51
C GLY A 103 7.13 11.86 -26.45
N TYR A 104 6.46 11.31 -25.46
CA TYR A 104 5.76 12.09 -24.44
C TYR A 104 6.30 11.74 -23.05
N TYR A 105 6.49 12.75 -22.24
CA TYR A 105 6.92 12.64 -20.85
C TYR A 105 5.74 12.99 -19.94
N TYR A 106 5.44 12.12 -19.02
CA TYR A 106 4.41 12.36 -18.01
C TYR A 106 5.03 12.39 -16.63
N PHE A 107 4.63 13.36 -15.81
CA PHE A 107 4.94 13.45 -14.40
C PHE A 107 3.69 13.79 -13.61
N GLY A 108 3.39 13.04 -12.55
CA GLY A 108 2.18 13.23 -11.77
C GLY A 108 2.19 12.52 -10.44
N ALA A 109 1.04 12.55 -9.77
CA ALA A 109 0.79 11.84 -8.54
C ALA A 109 -0.54 11.09 -8.62
N SER A 110 -0.57 9.90 -8.03
CA SER A 110 -1.76 9.08 -7.93
C SER A 110 -2.12 8.82 -6.47
N LEU A 111 -3.41 8.87 -6.18
CA LEU A 111 -4.00 8.47 -4.91
C LEU A 111 -4.73 7.15 -5.10
N HIS A 112 -4.46 6.21 -4.22
CA HIS A 112 -5.19 4.96 -4.10
C HIS A 112 -5.83 4.88 -2.71
N ARG A 113 -7.15 4.75 -2.65
CA ARG A 113 -7.91 4.74 -1.40
C ARG A 113 -8.92 3.59 -1.39
N PRO A 114 -8.66 2.47 -0.70
CA PRO A 114 -9.63 1.42 -0.46
C PRO A 114 -10.87 1.95 0.28
N TRP A 115 -12.03 1.42 -0.05
CA TRP A 115 -13.28 1.81 0.62
C TRP A 115 -13.44 1.19 1.99
N LYS A 116 -12.74 0.09 2.25
CA LYS A 116 -12.74 -0.64 3.53
C LYS A 116 -11.32 -1.05 3.88
N ALA A 117 -11.11 -1.39 5.14
CA ALA A 117 -9.87 -2.01 5.57
C ALA A 117 -9.59 -3.27 4.73
N ILE A 118 -8.37 -3.40 4.25
CA ILE A 118 -7.91 -4.47 3.36
C ILE A 118 -7.50 -5.72 4.13
N GLY A 119 -7.08 -5.55 5.39
CA GLY A 119 -6.67 -6.62 6.27
C GLY A 119 -6.80 -6.24 7.72
N ARG A 120 -6.50 -7.19 8.58
CA ARG A 120 -6.47 -7.05 10.02
C ARG A 120 -5.19 -7.65 10.54
N ILE A 121 -4.44 -6.88 11.33
CA ILE A 121 -3.18 -7.26 11.92
C ILE A 121 -3.42 -7.65 13.37
N TYR A 122 -2.98 -8.83 13.75
CA TYR A 122 -2.96 -9.34 15.12
C TYR A 122 -1.50 -9.43 15.58
N PRO A 123 -1.02 -8.44 16.33
CA PRO A 123 0.28 -8.53 16.95
C PRO A 123 0.19 -9.42 18.19
N GLU A 124 1.13 -10.34 18.34
CA GLU A 124 1.26 -11.19 19.51
C GLU A 124 2.66 -11.03 20.10
N TYR A 125 2.70 -10.95 21.40
CA TYR A 125 3.93 -10.80 22.16
C TYR A 125 3.93 -11.78 23.34
N ASP A 126 4.95 -12.63 23.39
CA ASP A 126 5.18 -13.56 24.49
C ASP A 126 6.41 -13.12 25.29
N ASP A 127 6.16 -12.62 26.48
CA ASP A 127 7.21 -12.36 27.47
C ASP A 127 7.48 -13.64 28.25
N LYS A 128 8.56 -14.33 27.93
CA LYS A 128 8.98 -15.59 28.59
C LYS A 128 9.15 -15.48 30.10
N THR A 129 9.08 -14.27 30.67
CA THR A 129 9.25 -14.03 32.10
C THR A 129 7.92 -13.89 32.86
N ASN A 130 6.80 -13.69 32.16
CA ASN A 130 5.50 -13.46 32.76
C ASN A 130 4.46 -14.50 32.32
N THR A 131 3.96 -15.25 33.29
CA THR A 131 2.90 -16.26 33.15
C THR A 131 1.48 -15.64 33.02
N PHE A 132 1.35 -14.41 32.63
CA PHE A 132 0.04 -13.76 32.46
C PHE A 132 -0.42 -13.81 31.00
N ASN A 133 -1.05 -14.90 30.65
CA ASN A 133 -1.93 -14.98 29.48
C ASN A 133 -3.20 -14.18 29.77
N GLU A 134 -3.20 -12.89 29.60
CA GLU A 134 -4.43 -12.18 29.32
C GLU A 134 -4.61 -12.23 27.78
N ASP A 135 -5.48 -13.11 27.32
CA ASP A 135 -5.96 -13.22 25.93
C ASP A 135 -6.74 -11.97 25.53
N LYS A 136 -6.09 -10.82 25.52
CA LYS A 136 -6.62 -9.61 24.88
C LYS A 136 -6.24 -9.69 23.41
N GLU A 137 -7.17 -10.16 22.60
CA GLU A 137 -7.04 -10.05 21.15
C GLU A 137 -6.95 -8.57 20.74
N PHE A 138 -5.73 -8.09 20.64
CA PHE A 138 -5.43 -6.77 20.09
C PHE A 138 -5.35 -6.91 18.57
N TYR A 139 -6.08 -6.06 17.86
CA TYR A 139 -5.97 -6.01 16.40
C TYR A 139 -5.99 -4.58 15.88
N PHE A 140 -5.40 -4.39 14.71
CA PHE A 140 -5.42 -3.14 13.96
C PHE A 140 -5.98 -3.38 12.55
N ASP A 141 -6.88 -2.51 12.13
CA ASP A 141 -7.37 -2.54 10.76
C ASP A 141 -6.34 -1.85 9.82
N MET A 142 -5.95 -2.56 8.77
CA MET A 142 -5.04 -2.05 7.73
C MET A 142 -5.85 -1.38 6.63
N LEU A 143 -5.71 -0.07 6.49
CA LEU A 143 -6.50 0.72 5.53
C LEU A 143 -5.98 0.62 4.10
N GLY A 144 -4.68 0.46 3.91
CA GLY A 144 -4.06 0.27 2.59
C GLY A 144 -4.05 1.52 1.69
N ASN A 145 -4.30 2.72 2.23
CA ASN A 145 -4.18 3.97 1.48
C ASN A 145 -2.72 4.23 1.10
N PHE A 146 -2.50 4.73 -0.12
CA PHE A 146 -1.17 5.20 -0.51
C PHE A 146 -1.25 6.26 -1.61
N VAL A 147 -0.14 6.98 -1.76
CA VAL A 147 0.10 7.94 -2.82
C VAL A 147 1.37 7.52 -3.55
N THR A 148 1.37 7.63 -4.86
CA THR A 148 2.55 7.42 -5.70
C THR A 148 2.92 8.70 -6.43
N ILE A 149 4.22 8.85 -6.71
CA ILE A 149 4.73 9.80 -7.69
C ILE A 149 4.98 9.01 -8.96
N ASP A 150 4.40 9.47 -10.05
CA ASP A 150 4.40 8.75 -11.32
C ASP A 150 5.30 9.49 -12.31
N PHE A 151 6.21 8.75 -12.92
CA PHE A 151 6.95 9.18 -14.10
C PHE A 151 6.74 8.16 -15.22
N ARG A 152 6.30 8.62 -16.41
CA ARG A 152 6.06 7.75 -17.56
C ARG A 152 6.68 8.37 -18.80
N TYR A 153 7.20 7.52 -19.64
CA TYR A 153 7.68 7.90 -20.96
C TYR A 153 6.96 7.07 -22.02
N PHE A 154 6.40 7.73 -23.01
CA PHE A 154 5.70 7.09 -24.11
C PHE A 154 6.51 7.31 -25.39
N PHE A 155 6.95 6.21 -25.98
CA PHE A 155 7.67 6.22 -27.24
C PHE A 155 6.75 6.63 -28.40
N THR A 156 7.24 7.44 -29.32
CA THR A 156 6.59 7.61 -30.65
C THR A 156 6.83 6.35 -31.46
N LYS A 157 5.80 5.95 -32.20
CA LYS A 157 5.94 4.91 -33.24
C LYS A 157 6.66 5.44 -34.45
#